data_763d915483680a39c74c04f64aa525ae
#
_entry.id   763d915483680a39c74c04f64aa525ae
#
_cell.length_a   1.000
_cell.length_b   1.000
_cell.length_c   1.000
_cell.angle_alpha   90.00
_cell.angle_beta   90.00
_cell.angle_gamma   90.00
#
_symmetry.space_group_name_H-M   'P 1'
#
loop_
_entity.id
_entity.type
_entity.pdbx_description
1 polymer ?
#
loop_
_entity_poly.entity_id
_entity_poly.type
_entity_poly.pdbx_seq_one_letter_code
_entity_poly.pdbx_strand_id
1 'polypeptide(L)'
;MRRGPLAAGEKVQFTDRRSNKITDQLVPGGVTQTSHGIILHDDVIGQTEGSVVVTVSAKREAQVNQTHPERDANKPWKGTRAIGGWEFAVMRPRLADYVLSMPRGAQIMYPKDIAQVIQLGDIRSGMNVLESGAGSGAMSINLLDAVGEGGSLTTIEMRSEFARVAEANATVYFGERPAWWDLRTGDFDSVAAGLPEHSFDRIMLDMLDPWNRLEQAYRVIAPGGVLVAYVTTTTQLSRLAEALREAGCWTCLLYTSPSPRDR
;
A
#
# COMPACT_ATOMS: atom_id res chain seq x y z
N MET A 1 -13.38 3.89 -3.83
CA MET A 1 -13.30 2.63 -4.61
C MET A 1 -13.70 2.92 -6.05
N ARG A 2 -12.84 2.63 -7.01
CA ARG A 2 -13.14 2.83 -8.43
C ARG A 2 -14.31 1.94 -8.86
N ARG A 3 -15.18 2.48 -9.69
CA ARG A 3 -16.34 1.77 -10.27
C ARG A 3 -16.30 1.88 -11.79
N GLY A 4 -17.06 1.04 -12.47
CA GLY A 4 -17.12 1.02 -13.92
C GLY A 4 -16.10 0.09 -14.59
N PRO A 5 -15.94 0.19 -15.92
CA PRO A 5 -15.04 -0.64 -16.68
C PRO A 5 -13.57 -0.52 -16.21
N LEU A 6 -12.80 -1.59 -16.34
CA LEU A 6 -11.38 -1.61 -16.04
C LEU A 6 -10.63 -0.72 -17.05
N ALA A 7 -9.77 0.16 -16.55
CA ALA A 7 -9.07 1.15 -17.37
C ALA A 7 -7.56 0.89 -17.43
N ALA A 8 -6.92 1.40 -18.47
CA ALA A 8 -5.47 1.46 -18.56
C ALA A 8 -4.87 2.17 -17.34
N GLY A 9 -3.73 1.68 -16.84
CA GLY A 9 -3.07 2.18 -15.63
C GLY A 9 -3.61 1.59 -14.33
N GLU A 10 -4.77 0.93 -14.33
CA GLU A 10 -5.29 0.26 -13.15
C GLU A 10 -4.54 -1.03 -12.85
N LYS A 11 -4.43 -1.35 -11.58
CA LYS A 11 -3.96 -2.66 -11.13
C LYS A 11 -5.13 -3.63 -11.03
N VAL A 12 -4.96 -4.81 -11.59
CA VAL A 12 -5.95 -5.89 -11.59
C VAL A 12 -5.37 -7.18 -11.03
N GLN A 13 -6.23 -8.03 -10.51
CA GLN A 13 -5.90 -9.35 -10.04
C GLN A 13 -6.59 -10.39 -10.92
N PHE A 14 -5.78 -11.24 -11.54
CA PHE A 14 -6.21 -12.42 -12.29
C PHE A 14 -6.25 -13.61 -11.35
N THR A 15 -7.39 -14.28 -11.27
CA THR A 15 -7.56 -15.45 -10.39
C THR A 15 -8.00 -16.65 -11.24
N ASP A 16 -7.25 -17.75 -11.21
CA ASP A 16 -7.59 -18.97 -11.92
C ASP A 16 -8.57 -19.87 -11.11
N ARG A 17 -9.03 -20.96 -11.71
CA ARG A 17 -9.93 -21.95 -11.09
C ARG A 17 -9.32 -22.65 -9.86
N ARG A 18 -8.01 -22.58 -9.67
CA ARG A 18 -7.28 -23.14 -8.51
C ARG A 18 -6.99 -22.09 -7.44
N SER A 19 -7.57 -20.89 -7.59
CA SER A 19 -7.36 -19.74 -6.70
C SER A 19 -5.93 -19.19 -6.71
N ASN A 20 -5.11 -19.54 -7.72
CA ASN A 20 -3.84 -18.85 -7.93
C ASN A 20 -4.10 -17.44 -8.43
N LYS A 21 -3.37 -16.48 -7.87
CA LYS A 21 -3.54 -15.06 -8.10
C LYS A 21 -2.30 -14.45 -8.75
N ILE A 22 -2.52 -13.64 -9.76
CA ILE A 22 -1.49 -12.82 -10.40
C ILE A 22 -2.01 -11.40 -10.39
N THR A 23 -1.23 -10.45 -9.87
CA THR A 23 -1.60 -9.04 -9.87
C THR A 23 -0.66 -8.29 -10.83
N ASP A 24 -1.25 -7.53 -11.73
CA ASP A 24 -0.51 -6.76 -12.72
C ASP A 24 -1.18 -5.43 -13.00
N GLN A 25 -0.45 -4.51 -13.63
CA GLN A 25 -0.98 -3.20 -14.03
C GLN A 25 -1.35 -3.24 -15.51
N LEU A 26 -2.56 -2.82 -15.84
CA LEU A 26 -3.04 -2.79 -17.21
C LEU A 26 -2.32 -1.71 -18.02
N VAL A 27 -1.65 -2.12 -19.08
CA VAL A 27 -0.97 -1.24 -20.03
C VAL A 27 -1.48 -1.55 -21.43
N PRO A 28 -1.92 -0.56 -22.23
CA PRO A 28 -2.33 -0.78 -23.61
C PRO A 28 -1.22 -1.51 -24.39
N GLY A 29 -1.58 -2.55 -25.14
CA GLY A 29 -0.63 -3.45 -25.83
C GLY A 29 0.21 -4.31 -24.89
N GLY A 30 0.00 -4.23 -23.58
CA GLY A 30 0.70 -5.02 -22.57
C GLY A 30 0.19 -6.45 -22.47
N VAL A 31 0.90 -7.25 -21.66
CA VAL A 31 0.52 -8.65 -21.41
C VAL A 31 0.94 -9.09 -20.02
N THR A 32 0.14 -9.94 -19.40
CA THR A 32 0.49 -10.66 -18.19
C THR A 32 0.90 -12.09 -18.53
N GLN A 33 2.08 -12.49 -18.06
CA GLN A 33 2.58 -13.87 -18.21
C GLN A 33 1.97 -14.77 -17.15
N THR A 34 1.51 -15.94 -17.55
CA THR A 34 1.04 -16.99 -16.64
C THR A 34 1.72 -18.33 -16.97
N SER A 35 1.61 -19.30 -16.07
CA SER A 35 2.06 -20.68 -16.33
C SER A 35 1.24 -21.38 -17.44
N HIS A 36 0.11 -20.81 -17.85
CA HIS A 36 -0.84 -21.38 -18.79
C HIS A 36 -1.01 -20.56 -20.09
N GLY A 37 -0.13 -19.63 -20.35
CA GLY A 37 -0.20 -18.72 -21.49
C GLY A 37 -0.13 -17.27 -21.06
N ILE A 38 -0.53 -16.39 -21.97
CA ILE A 38 -0.52 -14.96 -21.74
C ILE A 38 -1.93 -14.39 -21.74
N ILE A 39 -2.14 -13.38 -20.92
CA ILE A 39 -3.34 -12.57 -20.93
C ILE A 39 -2.99 -11.26 -21.63
N LEU A 40 -3.73 -10.91 -22.67
CA LEU A 40 -3.58 -9.62 -23.36
C LEU A 40 -4.31 -8.56 -22.54
N HIS A 41 -3.64 -7.43 -22.23
CA HIS A 41 -4.26 -6.35 -21.48
C HIS A 41 -5.39 -5.67 -22.26
N ASP A 42 -5.29 -5.64 -23.59
CA ASP A 42 -6.33 -5.07 -24.46
C ASP A 42 -7.64 -5.89 -24.42
N ASP A 43 -7.58 -7.20 -24.11
CA ASP A 43 -8.76 -8.04 -23.89
C ASP A 43 -9.43 -7.77 -22.52
N VAL A 44 -8.74 -7.06 -21.62
CA VAL A 44 -9.16 -6.75 -20.24
C VAL A 44 -9.64 -5.31 -20.10
N ILE A 45 -8.94 -4.37 -20.75
CA ILE A 45 -9.29 -2.94 -20.71
C ILE A 45 -10.69 -2.75 -21.31
N GLY A 46 -11.56 -2.08 -20.57
CA GLY A 46 -12.95 -1.88 -20.93
C GLY A 46 -13.92 -2.95 -20.42
N GLN A 47 -13.41 -4.08 -19.92
CA GLN A 47 -14.26 -5.10 -19.30
C GLN A 47 -14.73 -4.69 -17.90
N THR A 48 -15.78 -5.34 -17.43
CA THR A 48 -16.27 -5.18 -16.05
C THR A 48 -15.54 -6.14 -15.10
N GLU A 49 -15.48 -5.79 -13.81
CA GLU A 49 -15.00 -6.72 -12.79
C GLU A 49 -15.84 -7.99 -12.77
N GLY A 50 -15.18 -9.13 -12.57
CA GLY A 50 -15.80 -10.44 -12.63
C GLY A 50 -15.82 -11.06 -14.02
N SER A 51 -15.40 -10.32 -15.06
CA SER A 51 -15.23 -10.89 -16.40
C SER A 51 -14.19 -12.00 -16.39
N VAL A 52 -14.38 -12.96 -17.30
CA VAL A 52 -13.45 -14.06 -17.51
C VAL A 52 -12.67 -13.81 -18.78
N VAL A 53 -11.35 -13.82 -18.68
CA VAL A 53 -10.43 -13.74 -19.82
C VAL A 53 -9.71 -15.06 -20.00
N VAL A 54 -9.35 -15.35 -21.25
CA VAL A 54 -8.74 -16.61 -21.61
C VAL A 54 -7.31 -16.38 -22.10
N THR A 55 -6.36 -17.15 -21.56
CA THR A 55 -4.97 -17.07 -22.00
C THR A 55 -4.82 -17.48 -23.46
N VAL A 56 -3.89 -16.83 -24.16
CA VAL A 56 -3.51 -17.17 -25.53
C VAL A 56 -2.12 -17.81 -25.56
N SER A 57 -1.83 -18.56 -26.64
CA SER A 57 -0.54 -19.22 -26.80
C SER A 57 0.55 -18.26 -27.26
N ALA A 58 1.82 -18.62 -27.05
CA ALA A 58 2.97 -17.83 -27.50
C ALA A 58 3.02 -17.57 -29.01
N LYS A 59 2.36 -18.41 -29.83
CA LYS A 59 2.24 -18.16 -31.28
C LYS A 59 1.39 -16.93 -31.60
N ARG A 60 0.36 -16.67 -30.81
CA ARG A 60 -0.47 -15.47 -30.94
C ARG A 60 0.27 -14.20 -30.43
N GLU A 61 1.22 -14.36 -29.53
CA GLU A 61 2.10 -13.28 -29.12
C GLU A 61 2.91 -12.66 -30.26
N ALA A 62 3.44 -13.52 -31.16
CA ALA A 62 4.17 -13.06 -32.32
C ALA A 62 3.31 -12.19 -33.24
N GLN A 63 2.00 -12.44 -33.31
CA GLN A 63 1.05 -11.60 -34.04
C GLN A 63 0.79 -10.27 -33.29
N VAL A 64 0.67 -10.31 -31.96
CA VAL A 64 0.48 -9.10 -31.13
C VAL A 64 1.71 -8.19 -31.21
N ASN A 65 2.92 -8.75 -31.19
CA ASN A 65 4.16 -7.98 -31.36
C ASN A 65 4.28 -7.31 -32.74
N GLN A 66 3.64 -7.87 -33.77
CA GLN A 66 3.57 -7.22 -35.08
C GLN A 66 2.58 -6.05 -35.11
N THR A 67 1.52 -6.11 -34.31
CA THR A 67 0.50 -5.03 -34.22
C THR A 67 0.87 -3.93 -33.22
N HIS A 68 1.78 -4.20 -32.28
CA HIS A 68 2.24 -3.28 -31.24
C HIS A 68 3.78 -3.17 -31.23
N PRO A 69 4.39 -2.47 -32.22
CA PRO A 69 5.85 -2.39 -32.37
C PRO A 69 6.57 -1.59 -31.27
N GLU A 70 5.85 -0.78 -30.50
CA GLU A 70 6.38 -0.04 -29.33
C GLU A 70 6.69 -0.92 -28.12
N ARG A 71 6.33 -2.19 -28.18
CA ARG A 71 6.60 -3.13 -27.11
C ARG A 71 8.08 -3.49 -27.06
N ASP A 72 8.69 -3.48 -25.87
CA ASP A 72 10.08 -3.88 -25.67
C ASP A 72 10.29 -5.36 -26.08
N ALA A 73 10.72 -5.55 -27.31
CA ALA A 73 11.01 -6.86 -27.89
C ALA A 73 12.23 -7.57 -27.22
N ASN A 74 12.97 -6.86 -26.35
CA ASN A 74 14.17 -7.39 -25.69
C ASN A 74 13.87 -8.13 -24.37
N LYS A 75 12.61 -8.21 -23.95
CA LYS A 75 12.21 -9.14 -22.87
C LYS A 75 11.75 -10.46 -23.47
N PRO A 76 12.66 -11.44 -23.66
CA PRO A 76 12.27 -12.74 -24.17
C PRO A 76 11.27 -13.38 -23.21
N TRP A 77 10.18 -13.90 -23.75
CA TRP A 77 9.27 -14.77 -23.03
C TRP A 77 10.06 -15.96 -22.49
N LYS A 78 10.21 -16.03 -21.19
CA LYS A 78 10.71 -17.25 -20.53
C LYS A 78 9.58 -18.30 -20.49
N GLY A 79 8.88 -18.47 -21.58
CA GLY A 79 7.70 -19.30 -21.66
C GLY A 79 7.98 -20.57 -22.42
N THR A 80 8.16 -21.62 -21.72
CA THR A 80 7.96 -22.97 -22.22
C THR A 80 6.47 -23.18 -22.52
N ARG A 81 6.14 -23.49 -23.79
CA ARG A 81 4.92 -24.18 -24.22
C ARG A 81 3.60 -23.87 -23.50
N ALA A 82 3.31 -22.61 -23.22
CA ALA A 82 2.00 -22.24 -22.71
C ALA A 82 0.97 -22.45 -23.83
N ILE A 83 0.07 -23.38 -23.64
CA ILE A 83 -0.87 -23.86 -24.65
C ILE A 83 -2.00 -22.85 -24.86
N GLY A 84 -2.25 -21.94 -23.91
CA GLY A 84 -3.41 -21.04 -23.91
C GLY A 84 -4.71 -21.78 -23.54
N GLY A 85 -5.82 -21.06 -23.55
CA GLY A 85 -7.14 -21.63 -23.24
C GLY A 85 -7.45 -21.74 -21.74
N TRP A 86 -6.64 -21.17 -20.85
CA TRP A 86 -6.88 -21.17 -19.43
C TRP A 86 -7.65 -19.91 -19.01
N GLU A 87 -8.70 -20.10 -18.22
CA GLU A 87 -9.59 -19.03 -17.78
C GLU A 87 -9.12 -18.37 -16.50
N PHE A 88 -9.19 -17.04 -16.47
CA PHE A 88 -8.94 -16.21 -15.30
C PHE A 88 -10.09 -15.23 -15.08
N ALA A 89 -10.62 -15.18 -13.88
CA ALA A 89 -11.50 -14.09 -13.45
C ALA A 89 -10.66 -12.84 -13.18
N VAL A 90 -11.14 -11.69 -13.62
CA VAL A 90 -10.45 -10.39 -13.46
C VAL A 90 -11.19 -9.51 -12.50
N MET A 91 -10.51 -9.02 -11.48
CA MET A 91 -11.05 -8.10 -10.48
C MET A 91 -10.03 -7.03 -10.10
N ARG A 92 -10.49 -5.91 -9.57
CA ARG A 92 -9.60 -5.02 -8.84
C ARG A 92 -9.10 -5.73 -7.57
N PRO A 93 -7.80 -5.62 -7.22
CA PRO A 93 -7.30 -6.25 -6.00
C PRO A 93 -7.96 -5.63 -4.77
N ARG A 94 -8.27 -6.43 -3.77
CA ARG A 94 -8.60 -5.90 -2.45
C ARG A 94 -7.41 -5.13 -1.91
N LEU A 95 -7.62 -4.19 -1.00
CA LEU A 95 -6.54 -3.36 -0.44
C LEU A 95 -5.39 -4.23 0.11
N ALA A 96 -5.69 -5.32 0.82
CA ALA A 96 -4.69 -6.25 1.32
C ALA A 96 -3.86 -6.91 0.20
N ASP A 97 -4.52 -7.35 -0.88
CA ASP A 97 -3.84 -7.95 -2.03
C ASP A 97 -3.02 -6.91 -2.80
N TYR A 98 -3.52 -5.65 -2.88
CA TYR A 98 -2.80 -4.53 -3.47
C TYR A 98 -1.48 -4.25 -2.73
N VAL A 99 -1.55 -4.08 -1.41
CA VAL A 99 -0.37 -3.83 -0.55
C VAL A 99 0.68 -4.93 -0.70
N LEU A 100 0.26 -6.19 -0.80
CA LEU A 100 1.18 -7.32 -0.97
C LEU A 100 1.84 -7.37 -2.36
N SER A 101 1.23 -6.76 -3.37
CA SER A 101 1.66 -6.82 -4.78
C SER A 101 2.26 -5.52 -5.32
N MET A 102 2.19 -4.41 -4.58
CA MET A 102 2.72 -3.12 -5.03
C MET A 102 4.26 -3.09 -5.06
N PRO A 103 4.88 -2.22 -5.87
CA PRO A 103 6.32 -1.98 -5.83
C PRO A 103 6.80 -1.60 -4.44
N ARG A 104 7.96 -2.11 -4.05
CA ARG A 104 8.52 -1.90 -2.71
C ARG A 104 9.86 -1.19 -2.78
N GLY A 105 9.98 -0.09 -2.05
CA GLY A 105 11.26 0.57 -1.73
C GLY A 105 11.78 0.15 -0.35
N ALA A 106 10.86 -0.10 0.59
CA ALA A 106 11.15 -0.54 1.95
C ALA A 106 10.33 -1.78 2.32
N GLN A 107 10.68 -2.42 3.43
CA GLN A 107 9.85 -3.45 4.06
C GLN A 107 8.48 -2.87 4.39
N ILE A 108 7.42 -3.60 4.08
CA ILE A 108 6.04 -3.18 4.36
C ILE A 108 5.54 -3.77 5.68
N MET A 109 4.68 -3.03 6.36
CA MET A 109 3.81 -3.61 7.38
C MET A 109 2.80 -4.53 6.71
N TYR A 110 2.59 -5.73 7.27
CA TYR A 110 1.66 -6.70 6.68
C TYR A 110 0.20 -6.32 6.95
N PRO A 111 -0.74 -6.69 6.07
CA PRO A 111 -2.16 -6.32 6.21
C PRO A 111 -2.79 -6.71 7.55
N LYS A 112 -2.35 -7.80 8.17
CA LYS A 112 -2.84 -8.20 9.50
C LYS A 112 -2.48 -7.21 10.60
N ASP A 113 -1.27 -6.64 10.54
CA ASP A 113 -0.79 -5.66 11.51
C ASP A 113 -1.40 -4.29 11.22
N ILE A 114 -1.51 -3.91 9.94
CA ILE A 114 -2.22 -2.70 9.51
C ILE A 114 -3.67 -2.71 10.02
N ALA A 115 -4.37 -3.84 9.92
CA ALA A 115 -5.74 -3.97 10.42
C ALA A 115 -5.81 -3.76 11.93
N GLN A 116 -4.83 -4.23 12.69
CA GLN A 116 -4.73 -3.96 14.13
C GLN A 116 -4.47 -2.48 14.41
N VAL A 117 -3.57 -1.84 13.67
CA VAL A 117 -3.30 -0.39 13.81
C VAL A 117 -4.58 0.41 13.59
N ILE A 118 -5.32 0.14 12.50
CA ILE A 118 -6.57 0.83 12.21
C ILE A 118 -7.61 0.60 13.32
N GLN A 119 -7.82 -0.65 13.73
CA GLN A 119 -8.84 -1.02 14.70
C GLN A 119 -8.50 -0.56 16.12
N LEU A 120 -7.27 -0.83 16.58
CA LEU A 120 -6.86 -0.51 17.96
C LEU A 120 -6.46 0.96 18.11
N GLY A 121 -5.97 1.58 17.06
CA GLY A 121 -5.74 3.03 16.98
C GLY A 121 -7.03 3.82 16.85
N ASP A 122 -8.18 3.15 16.68
CA ASP A 122 -9.50 3.79 16.50
C ASP A 122 -9.47 4.85 15.38
N ILE A 123 -8.89 4.47 14.23
CA ILE A 123 -8.75 5.37 13.06
C ILE A 123 -10.03 5.30 12.23
N ARG A 124 -10.69 6.45 12.05
CA ARG A 124 -12.01 6.53 11.42
C ARG A 124 -12.08 7.65 10.39
N SER A 125 -13.11 7.57 9.56
CA SER A 125 -13.43 8.62 8.58
C SER A 125 -13.62 9.98 9.25
N GLY A 126 -13.05 11.01 8.64
CA GLY A 126 -13.10 12.38 9.11
C GLY A 126 -11.99 12.77 10.09
N MET A 127 -11.13 11.85 10.50
CA MET A 127 -10.03 12.14 11.42
C MET A 127 -8.82 12.75 10.71
N ASN A 128 -8.06 13.57 11.46
CA ASN A 128 -6.75 14.06 11.07
C ASN A 128 -5.67 13.14 11.64
N VAL A 129 -4.92 12.49 10.79
CA VAL A 129 -3.91 11.50 11.17
C VAL A 129 -2.52 11.97 10.77
N LEU A 130 -1.55 11.83 11.68
CA LEU A 130 -0.14 12.01 11.41
C LEU A 130 0.54 10.65 11.31
N GLU A 131 1.21 10.38 10.21
CA GLU A 131 2.03 9.18 10.00
C GLU A 131 3.50 9.58 9.91
N SER A 132 4.39 8.77 10.47
CA SER A 132 5.81 8.87 10.18
C SER A 132 6.39 7.52 9.83
N GLY A 133 7.10 7.49 8.69
CA GLY A 133 7.62 6.30 8.07
C GLY A 133 6.70 5.78 6.96
N ALA A 134 6.59 6.52 5.85
CA ALA A 134 5.79 6.10 4.69
C ALA A 134 6.29 4.80 4.05
N GLY A 135 7.61 4.65 3.97
CA GLY A 135 8.25 3.50 3.33
C GLY A 135 7.75 3.28 1.91
N SER A 136 7.07 2.17 1.67
CA SER A 136 6.43 1.86 0.37
C SER A 136 4.98 2.35 0.26
N GLY A 137 4.43 3.00 1.28
CA GLY A 137 3.06 3.52 1.32
C GLY A 137 2.00 2.50 1.76
N ALA A 138 2.40 1.34 2.29
CA ALA A 138 1.45 0.32 2.71
C ALA A 138 0.51 0.83 3.80
N MET A 139 1.05 1.43 4.85
CA MET A 139 0.27 2.03 5.93
C MET A 139 -0.44 3.29 5.43
N SER A 140 0.26 4.17 4.70
CA SER A 140 -0.30 5.43 4.17
C SER A 140 -1.58 5.20 3.36
N ILE A 141 -1.59 4.22 2.44
CA ILE A 141 -2.77 3.89 1.62
C ILE A 141 -3.95 3.44 2.49
N ASN A 142 -3.69 2.62 3.51
CA ASN A 142 -4.73 2.16 4.44
C ASN A 142 -5.26 3.29 5.32
N LEU A 143 -4.39 4.20 5.77
CA LEU A 143 -4.80 5.39 6.52
C LEU A 143 -5.65 6.31 5.66
N LEU A 144 -5.22 6.59 4.41
CA LEU A 144 -5.97 7.40 3.45
C LEU A 144 -7.36 6.83 3.15
N ASP A 145 -7.46 5.49 2.99
CA ASP A 145 -8.74 4.81 2.77
C ASP A 145 -9.64 4.90 4.02
N ALA A 146 -9.05 4.78 5.22
CA ALA A 146 -9.79 4.83 6.49
C ALA A 146 -10.31 6.23 6.82
N VAL A 147 -9.48 7.28 6.68
CA VAL A 147 -9.90 8.65 6.99
C VAL A 147 -10.83 9.25 5.93
N GLY A 148 -10.67 8.82 4.66
CA GLY A 148 -11.47 9.29 3.53
C GLY A 148 -11.31 10.79 3.26
N GLU A 149 -12.07 11.30 2.29
CA GLU A 149 -12.03 12.70 1.84
C GLU A 149 -12.48 13.71 2.91
N GLY A 150 -13.21 13.26 3.93
CA GLY A 150 -13.66 14.09 5.05
C GLY A 150 -12.61 14.26 6.16
N GLY A 151 -11.53 13.51 6.11
CA GLY A 151 -10.38 13.60 7.02
C GLY A 151 -9.13 14.07 6.33
N SER A 152 -7.98 13.89 6.97
CA SER A 152 -6.67 14.18 6.37
C SER A 152 -5.60 13.23 6.87
N LEU A 153 -4.60 12.99 6.01
CA LEU A 153 -3.37 12.31 6.38
C LEU A 153 -2.19 13.23 6.13
N THR A 154 -1.41 13.52 7.15
CA THR A 154 -0.07 14.10 7.00
C THR A 154 0.96 12.99 7.20
N THR A 155 1.79 12.74 6.21
CA THR A 155 2.84 11.72 6.28
C THR A 155 4.22 12.37 6.23
N ILE A 156 5.09 12.02 7.16
CA ILE A 156 6.49 12.45 7.20
C ILE A 156 7.38 11.26 6.82
N GLU A 157 8.16 11.41 5.75
CA GLU A 157 9.14 10.41 5.32
C GLU A 157 10.52 11.07 5.20
N MET A 158 11.52 10.49 5.88
CA MET A 158 12.87 11.04 5.88
C MET A 158 13.54 10.95 4.50
N ARG A 159 13.27 9.87 3.75
CA ARG A 159 13.93 9.56 2.48
C ARG A 159 13.04 9.89 1.29
N SER A 160 13.49 10.84 0.47
CA SER A 160 12.73 11.30 -0.70
C SER A 160 12.44 10.21 -1.72
N GLU A 161 13.32 9.20 -1.84
CA GLU A 161 13.10 8.05 -2.71
C GLU A 161 11.91 7.20 -2.25
N PHE A 162 11.73 7.03 -0.94
CA PHE A 162 10.60 6.29 -0.39
C PHE A 162 9.30 7.10 -0.46
N ALA A 163 9.36 8.40 -0.20
CA ALA A 163 8.21 9.28 -0.39
C ALA A 163 7.67 9.17 -1.82
N ARG A 164 8.55 9.17 -2.84
CA ARG A 164 8.15 8.98 -4.25
C ARG A 164 7.52 7.62 -4.51
N VAL A 165 8.05 6.54 -3.91
CA VAL A 165 7.46 5.20 -4.06
C VAL A 165 6.07 5.14 -3.41
N ALA A 166 5.92 5.67 -2.21
CA ALA A 166 4.64 5.74 -1.51
C ALA A 166 3.60 6.54 -2.32
N GLU A 167 3.99 7.70 -2.85
CA GLU A 167 3.13 8.55 -3.66
C GLU A 167 2.69 7.85 -4.96
N ALA A 168 3.61 7.21 -5.66
CA ALA A 168 3.30 6.45 -6.88
C ALA A 168 2.33 5.30 -6.58
N ASN A 169 2.55 4.54 -5.51
CA ASN A 169 1.67 3.45 -5.10
C ASN A 169 0.28 3.96 -4.72
N ALA A 170 0.17 5.02 -3.95
CA ALA A 170 -1.12 5.61 -3.59
C ALA A 170 -1.86 6.16 -4.83
N THR A 171 -1.15 6.84 -5.73
CA THR A 171 -1.72 7.36 -6.98
C THR A 171 -2.29 6.24 -7.85
N VAL A 172 -1.59 5.10 -7.96
CA VAL A 172 -2.11 3.93 -8.70
C VAL A 172 -3.34 3.34 -8.02
N TYR A 173 -3.34 3.24 -6.68
CA TYR A 173 -4.47 2.68 -5.93
C TYR A 173 -5.73 3.55 -6.03
N PHE A 174 -5.61 4.85 -5.78
CA PHE A 174 -6.75 5.78 -5.80
C PHE A 174 -7.11 6.26 -7.21
N GLY A 175 -6.18 6.16 -8.17
CA GLY A 175 -6.32 6.62 -9.55
C GLY A 175 -5.77 8.01 -9.81
N GLU A 176 -5.62 8.75 -8.76
CA GLU A 176 -4.97 10.03 -8.69
C GLU A 176 -4.37 10.22 -7.31
N ARG A 177 -3.53 11.22 -7.14
CA ARG A 177 -3.00 11.56 -5.82
C ARG A 177 -4.14 12.06 -4.93
N PRO A 178 -4.40 11.45 -3.75
CA PRO A 178 -5.44 11.92 -2.85
C PRO A 178 -5.24 13.39 -2.44
N ALA A 179 -6.27 14.22 -2.60
CA ALA A 179 -6.20 15.62 -2.23
C ALA A 179 -6.09 15.85 -0.70
N TRP A 180 -6.52 14.86 0.10
CA TRP A 180 -6.47 14.87 1.56
C TRP A 180 -5.16 14.29 2.12
N TRP A 181 -4.14 14.13 1.28
CA TRP A 181 -2.81 13.65 1.66
C TRP A 181 -1.75 14.74 1.55
N ASP A 182 -1.14 15.09 2.69
CA ASP A 182 0.02 15.95 2.79
C ASP A 182 1.27 15.10 3.07
N LEU A 183 2.03 14.79 2.02
CA LEU A 183 3.28 14.03 2.13
C LEU A 183 4.46 14.98 2.18
N ARG A 184 5.18 14.96 3.30
CA ARG A 184 6.34 15.80 3.58
C ARG A 184 7.61 14.98 3.68
N THR A 185 8.68 15.46 3.06
CA THR A 185 10.00 14.84 3.18
C THR A 185 10.84 15.59 4.22
N GLY A 186 11.41 14.86 5.19
CA GLY A 186 12.26 15.41 6.22
C GLY A 186 12.32 14.59 7.48
N ASP A 187 13.14 15.03 8.43
CA ASP A 187 13.17 14.47 9.77
C ASP A 187 11.88 14.79 10.53
N PHE A 188 11.41 13.82 11.34
CA PHE A 188 10.14 13.94 12.07
C PHE A 188 10.09 15.18 12.94
N ASP A 189 11.09 15.39 13.80
CA ASP A 189 11.06 16.48 14.77
C ASP A 189 11.09 17.85 14.08
N SER A 190 11.91 17.97 13.03
CA SER A 190 12.02 19.19 12.24
C SER A 190 10.72 19.54 11.51
N VAL A 191 10.07 18.55 10.91
CA VAL A 191 8.80 18.77 10.20
C VAL A 191 7.66 18.95 11.18
N ALA A 192 7.59 18.14 12.23
CA ALA A 192 6.55 18.22 13.25
C ALA A 192 6.58 19.57 13.98
N ALA A 193 7.75 20.15 14.25
CA ALA A 193 7.87 21.48 14.88
C ALA A 193 7.09 22.58 14.16
N GLY A 194 6.92 22.45 12.83
CA GLY A 194 6.13 23.36 12.01
C GLY A 194 4.63 23.03 11.92
N LEU A 195 4.18 21.93 12.53
CA LEU A 195 2.77 21.55 12.53
C LEU A 195 2.02 22.25 13.68
N PRO A 196 0.71 22.52 13.52
CA PRO A 196 -0.09 23.10 14.59
C PRO A 196 -0.16 22.17 15.81
N GLU A 197 -0.20 22.76 17.00
CA GLU A 197 -0.40 22.02 18.24
C GLU A 197 -1.80 21.41 18.29
N HIS A 198 -1.91 20.23 18.91
CA HIS A 198 -3.18 19.56 19.17
C HIS A 198 -4.08 19.39 17.95
N SER A 199 -3.47 19.21 16.75
CA SER A 199 -4.20 19.17 15.47
C SER A 199 -4.46 17.77 14.92
N PHE A 200 -3.86 16.74 15.52
CA PHE A 200 -4.02 15.36 15.07
C PHE A 200 -4.79 14.50 16.07
N ASP A 201 -5.81 13.82 15.60
CA ASP A 201 -6.59 12.87 16.41
C ASP A 201 -5.80 11.59 16.67
N ARG A 202 -4.97 11.18 15.71
CA ARG A 202 -4.20 9.95 15.75
C ARG A 202 -2.79 10.16 15.21
N ILE A 203 -1.83 9.47 15.82
CA ILE A 203 -0.45 9.44 15.34
C ILE A 203 -0.02 8.00 15.14
N MET A 204 0.56 7.70 13.97
CA MET A 204 1.16 6.40 13.65
C MET A 204 2.65 6.57 13.43
N LEU A 205 3.47 5.88 14.23
CA LEU A 205 4.93 5.86 14.11
C LEU A 205 5.42 4.47 13.68
N ASP A 206 5.93 4.38 12.45
CA ASP A 206 6.62 3.19 11.90
C ASP A 206 8.08 3.56 11.62
N MET A 207 8.88 3.56 12.69
CA MET A 207 10.28 3.98 12.65
C MET A 207 11.15 3.24 13.66
N LEU A 208 12.47 3.37 13.53
CA LEU A 208 13.43 2.63 14.35
C LEU A 208 13.44 3.07 15.81
N ASP A 209 13.20 4.34 16.10
CA ASP A 209 13.40 4.96 17.41
C ASP A 209 12.22 5.86 17.86
N PRO A 210 10.97 5.36 17.89
CA PRO A 210 9.79 6.16 18.19
C PRO A 210 9.83 6.80 19.59
N TRP A 211 10.59 6.24 20.54
CA TRP A 211 10.75 6.80 21.89
C TRP A 211 11.41 8.18 21.91
N ASN A 212 12.23 8.52 20.92
CA ASN A 212 12.86 9.81 20.78
C ASN A 212 11.93 10.91 20.21
N ARG A 213 10.72 10.55 19.79
CA ARG A 213 9.76 11.44 19.10
C ARG A 213 8.56 11.82 19.96
N LEU A 214 8.52 11.33 21.19
CA LEU A 214 7.35 11.48 22.08
C LEU A 214 7.05 12.92 22.43
N GLU A 215 8.05 13.78 22.55
CA GLU A 215 7.84 15.22 22.87
C GLU A 215 7.07 15.91 21.74
N GLN A 216 7.54 15.78 20.49
CA GLN A 216 6.86 16.39 19.35
C GLN A 216 5.51 15.71 19.07
N ALA A 217 5.41 14.40 19.24
CA ALA A 217 4.15 13.69 19.12
C ALA A 217 3.12 14.20 20.13
N TYR A 218 3.54 14.42 21.38
CA TYR A 218 2.67 14.98 22.43
C TYR A 218 2.22 16.42 22.12
N ARG A 219 3.09 17.23 21.56
CA ARG A 219 2.76 18.61 21.18
C ARG A 219 1.68 18.68 20.11
N VAL A 220 1.72 17.79 19.12
CA VAL A 220 0.82 17.86 17.96
C VAL A 220 -0.45 17.02 18.10
N ILE A 221 -0.47 16.04 19.03
CA ILE A 221 -1.67 15.22 19.24
C ILE A 221 -2.74 15.98 20.01
N ALA A 222 -3.98 15.81 19.61
CA ALA A 222 -5.13 16.37 20.32
C ALA A 222 -5.32 15.71 21.71
N PRO A 223 -5.87 16.42 22.70
CA PRO A 223 -6.24 15.81 23.97
C PRO A 223 -7.20 14.62 23.75
N GLY A 224 -6.86 13.47 24.36
CA GLY A 224 -7.60 12.22 24.13
C GLY A 224 -7.27 11.50 22.82
N GLY A 225 -6.30 12.01 22.07
CA GLY A 225 -5.78 11.36 20.87
C GLY A 225 -5.04 10.05 21.18
N VAL A 226 -4.86 9.20 20.17
CA VAL A 226 -4.17 7.91 20.29
C VAL A 226 -2.90 7.93 19.46
N LEU A 227 -1.79 7.55 20.09
CA LEU A 227 -0.52 7.27 19.43
C LEU A 227 -0.35 5.76 19.29
N VAL A 228 -0.10 5.31 18.07
CA VAL A 228 0.27 3.93 17.77
C VAL A 228 1.72 3.91 17.28
N ALA A 229 2.53 3.04 17.83
CA ALA A 229 3.89 2.82 17.35
C ALA A 229 4.09 1.33 17.02
N TYR A 230 4.65 1.08 15.84
CA TYR A 230 5.01 -0.26 15.40
C TYR A 230 6.51 -0.47 15.58
N VAL A 231 6.88 -1.50 16.33
CA VAL A 231 8.27 -1.87 16.58
C VAL A 231 8.47 -3.35 16.34
N THR A 232 9.66 -3.75 15.90
CA THR A 232 9.94 -5.11 15.43
C THR A 232 10.69 -5.98 16.44
N THR A 233 11.23 -5.37 17.51
CA THR A 233 12.02 -6.09 18.52
C THR A 233 11.53 -5.82 19.94
N THR A 234 11.74 -6.80 20.83
CA THR A 234 11.41 -6.65 22.26
C THR A 234 12.21 -5.53 22.93
N THR A 235 13.44 -5.30 22.50
CA THR A 235 14.27 -4.20 23.00
C THR A 235 13.68 -2.84 22.66
N GLN A 236 13.21 -2.66 21.43
CA GLN A 236 12.51 -1.43 21.02
C GLN A 236 11.22 -1.24 21.81
N LEU A 237 10.46 -2.33 21.99
CA LEU A 237 9.21 -2.30 22.77
C LEU A 237 9.47 -1.87 24.22
N SER A 238 10.50 -2.45 24.87
CA SER A 238 10.88 -2.09 26.24
C SER A 238 11.27 -0.61 26.35
N ARG A 239 12.13 -0.13 25.46
CA ARG A 239 12.54 1.28 25.42
C ARG A 239 11.37 2.24 25.24
N LEU A 240 10.47 1.92 24.32
CA LEU A 240 9.28 2.75 24.08
C LEU A 240 8.37 2.76 25.31
N ALA A 241 8.12 1.59 25.94
CA ALA A 241 7.29 1.50 27.13
C ALA A 241 7.89 2.24 28.32
N GLU A 242 9.20 2.22 28.48
CA GLU A 242 9.92 2.99 29.50
C GLU A 242 9.79 4.49 29.25
N ALA A 243 10.07 4.96 28.03
CA ALA A 243 9.97 6.37 27.67
C ALA A 243 8.54 6.92 27.83
N LEU A 244 7.51 6.15 27.45
CA LEU A 244 6.11 6.53 27.66
C LEU A 244 5.76 6.67 29.14
N ARG A 245 6.31 5.79 29.98
CA ARG A 245 6.10 5.82 31.43
C ARG A 245 6.81 7.02 32.08
N GLU A 246 8.06 7.30 31.65
CA GLU A 246 8.83 8.44 32.12
C GLU A 246 8.21 9.78 31.74
N ALA A 247 7.65 9.87 30.54
CA ALA A 247 6.92 11.06 30.08
C ALA A 247 5.67 11.38 30.93
N GLY A 248 5.06 10.38 31.59
CA GLY A 248 3.99 10.55 32.57
C GLY A 248 2.65 11.05 32.01
N CYS A 249 2.56 11.32 30.72
CA CYS A 249 1.36 11.88 30.06
C CYS A 249 0.64 10.84 29.18
N TRP A 250 1.12 9.59 29.10
CA TRP A 250 0.60 8.56 28.26
C TRP A 250 0.02 7.39 29.06
N THR A 251 -1.16 6.89 28.63
CA THR A 251 -1.65 5.58 29.06
C THR A 251 -1.24 4.56 28.02
N CYS A 252 -0.47 3.55 28.39
CA CYS A 252 0.12 2.60 27.46
C CYS A 252 -0.64 1.26 27.45
N LEU A 253 -0.98 0.79 26.24
CA LEU A 253 -1.48 -0.55 25.99
C LEU A 253 -0.49 -1.28 25.04
N LEU A 254 -0.13 -2.50 25.38
CA LEU A 254 0.79 -3.32 24.60
C LEU A 254 0.05 -4.48 23.93
N TYR A 255 0.27 -4.63 22.60
CA TYR A 255 -0.23 -5.74 21.83
C TYR A 255 0.93 -6.47 21.15
N THR A 256 0.85 -7.80 21.14
CA THR A 256 1.76 -8.66 20.40
C THR A 256 0.99 -9.44 19.35
N SER A 257 1.57 -9.55 18.15
CA SER A 257 1.00 -10.34 17.06
C SER A 257 2.02 -11.33 16.55
N PRO A 258 1.66 -12.63 16.37
CA PRO A 258 2.60 -13.61 15.81
C PRO A 258 3.05 -13.20 14.40
N SER A 259 4.35 -13.39 14.14
CA SER A 259 4.92 -13.15 12.82
C SER A 259 4.30 -14.09 11.77
N PRO A 260 4.10 -13.66 10.51
CA PRO A 260 3.71 -14.55 9.43
C PRO A 260 4.68 -15.72 9.19
N ARG A 261 5.94 -15.60 9.67
CA ARG A 261 6.96 -16.64 9.59
C ARG A 261 6.82 -17.73 10.68
N ASP A 262 5.96 -17.52 11.67
CA ASP A 262 5.74 -18.44 12.80
C ASP A 262 4.61 -19.45 12.54
N ARG A 263 4.20 -19.61 11.27
CA ARG A 263 3.18 -20.57 10.82
C ARG A 263 3.75 -21.56 9.83
#